data_cc01ceb5151cbbad3248a4802d1aadad
#
_entry.id   cc01ceb5151cbbad3248a4802d1aadad
#
_cell.length_a   1.000
_cell.length_b   1.000
_cell.length_c   1.000
_cell.angle_alpha   90.00
_cell.angle_beta   90.00
_cell.angle_gamma   90.00
#
_symmetry.space_group_name_H-M   'P 1'
#
loop_
_entity.id
_entity.type
_entity.pdbx_description
1 polymer ?
#
loop_
_entity_poly.entity_id
_entity_poly.type
_entity_poly.pdbx_seq_one_letter_code
_entity_poly.pdbx_strand_id
1 'polypeptide(L)' 'MNNQRRMNAPLPYEIRVAGHLSENWAARFEGLSMRHEAEGETVLSGMLDQAALHGVFIKIRSLGLNLISVNPIETAESN' A
#
# COMPACT_ATOMS: atom_id res chain seq x y z
N MET A 1 -2.07 -9.09 -24.49
CA MET A 1 -3.26 -8.98 -24.40
C MET A 1 -3.88 -8.80 -23.10
N ASN A 2 -4.52 -9.73 -22.66
CA ASN A 2 -5.27 -9.58 -21.45
C ASN A 2 -4.42 -9.39 -20.22
N ASN A 3 -3.22 -9.93 -20.27
CA ASN A 3 -2.34 -9.78 -19.11
C ASN A 3 -1.94 -8.36 -18.85
N GLN A 4 -1.76 -7.59 -19.91
CA GLN A 4 -1.44 -6.20 -19.71
C GLN A 4 -2.56 -5.45 -19.10
N ARG A 5 -3.77 -5.72 -19.53
CA ARG A 5 -4.91 -5.06 -18.94
C ARG A 5 -5.04 -5.42 -17.48
N ARG A 6 -4.80 -6.67 -17.14
CA ARG A 6 -4.89 -7.12 -15.78
C ARG A 6 -3.83 -6.48 -14.89
N MET A 7 -2.64 -6.30 -15.45
CA MET A 7 -1.57 -5.69 -14.69
C MET A 7 -1.82 -4.23 -14.42
N ASN A 8 -2.60 -3.58 -15.24
CA ASN A 8 -2.91 -2.18 -15.04
C ASN A 8 -4.13 -1.95 -14.20
N ALA A 9 -4.90 -2.98 -13.94
CA ALA A 9 -6.10 -2.82 -13.13
C ALA A 9 -5.72 -2.68 -11.67
N PRO A 10 -6.45 -1.86 -10.92
CA PRO A 10 -6.19 -1.75 -9.49
C PRO A 10 -6.48 -3.05 -8.77
N LEU A 11 -5.65 -3.37 -7.80
CA LEU A 11 -5.82 -4.53 -6.95
C LEU A 11 -5.69 -4.08 -5.50
N PRO A 12 -6.29 -4.81 -4.57
CA PRO A 12 -6.11 -4.45 -3.17
C PRO A 12 -4.74 -4.89 -2.69
N TYR A 13 -4.03 -3.94 -2.09
CA TYR A 13 -2.70 -4.19 -1.56
C TYR A 13 -2.64 -3.79 -0.10
N GLU A 14 -1.75 -4.45 0.62
CA GLU A 14 -1.43 -4.12 1.98
C GLU A 14 0.06 -3.85 2.04
N ILE A 15 0.44 -2.67 2.50
CA ILE A 15 1.83 -2.25 2.55
C ILE A 15 2.17 -1.96 4.01
N ARG A 16 3.18 -2.63 4.51
CA ARG A 16 3.56 -2.53 5.91
C ARG A 16 4.86 -1.79 6.03
N VAL A 17 4.88 -0.76 6.88
CA VAL A 17 6.08 0.03 7.10
C VAL A 17 6.37 0.08 8.59
N ALA A 18 7.65 0.25 8.93
CA ALA A 18 8.06 0.34 10.32
C ALA A 18 7.69 1.72 10.87
N GLY A 19 7.25 1.75 12.11
CA GLY A 19 6.91 2.99 12.77
C GLY A 19 5.43 3.26 12.76
N HIS A 20 5.00 4.07 13.70
CA HIS A 20 3.61 4.50 13.75
C HIS A 20 3.53 5.86 13.09
N LEU A 21 2.92 5.91 11.93
CA LEU A 21 2.75 7.16 11.22
C LEU A 21 1.58 7.92 11.82
N SER A 22 1.73 9.21 12.00
CA SER A 22 0.63 10.01 12.52
C SER A 22 -0.43 10.16 11.43
N GLU A 23 -1.58 10.63 11.83
CA GLU A 23 -2.66 10.81 10.88
C GLU A 23 -2.36 11.85 9.82
N ASN A 24 -1.42 12.73 10.10
CA ASN A 24 -1.02 13.70 9.09
C ASN A 24 -0.43 13.01 7.86
N TRP A 25 0.11 11.83 8.04
CA TRP A 25 0.70 11.10 6.91
C TRP A 25 -0.36 10.52 6.00
N ALA A 26 -1.58 10.32 6.53
CA ALA A 26 -2.63 9.74 5.70
C ALA A 26 -2.92 10.61 4.49
N ALA A 27 -2.80 11.92 4.64
CA ALA A 27 -3.05 12.81 3.52
C ALA A 27 -2.03 12.64 2.41
N ARG A 28 -0.85 12.13 2.75
CA ARG A 28 0.19 11.94 1.75
C ARG A 28 0.00 10.64 0.97
N PHE A 29 -0.83 9.76 1.48
CA PHE A 29 -1.12 8.48 0.83
C PHE A 29 -2.60 8.44 0.49
N GLU A 30 -3.00 9.33 -0.39
CA GLU A 30 -4.40 9.46 -0.75
C GLU A 30 -4.95 8.15 -1.26
N GLY A 31 -6.17 7.84 -0.85
CA GLY A 31 -6.81 6.63 -1.31
C GLY A 31 -6.45 5.40 -0.51
N LEU A 32 -5.54 5.53 0.44
CA LEU A 32 -5.17 4.39 1.26
C LEU A 32 -5.69 4.57 2.67
N SER A 33 -6.06 3.45 3.27
CA SER A 33 -6.40 3.41 4.69
C SER A 33 -5.14 3.17 5.49
N MET A 34 -5.10 3.73 6.69
CA MET A 34 -3.93 3.59 7.54
C MET A 34 -4.36 2.96 8.84
N ARG A 35 -3.60 1.96 9.30
CA ARG A 35 -3.90 1.26 10.52
C ARG A 35 -2.60 1.01 11.26
N HIS A 36 -2.60 1.22 12.58
CA HIS A 36 -1.42 0.95 13.40
C HIS A 36 -1.49 -0.46 13.93
N GLU A 37 -0.35 -1.14 13.88
CA GLU A 37 -0.25 -2.47 14.43
C GLU A 37 0.50 -2.43 15.75
N ALA A 38 0.32 -3.49 16.54
CA ALA A 38 0.81 -3.50 17.92
C ALA A 38 2.31 -3.41 18.03
N GLU A 39 3.05 -3.81 17.03
CA GLU A 39 4.49 -3.86 17.15
C GLU A 39 5.19 -2.67 16.54
N GLY A 40 4.54 -1.55 16.53
CA GLY A 40 5.17 -0.34 16.05
C GLY A 40 5.19 -0.26 14.54
N GLU A 41 4.25 -0.91 13.89
CA GLU A 41 4.16 -0.88 12.44
C GLU A 41 2.90 -0.17 12.01
N THR A 42 2.92 0.36 10.83
CA THR A 42 1.75 0.94 10.20
C THR A 42 1.44 0.18 8.94
N VAL A 43 0.16 -0.11 8.74
CA VAL A 43 -0.30 -0.81 7.55
C VAL A 43 -1.12 0.14 6.71
N LEU A 44 -0.71 0.28 5.45
CA LEU A 44 -1.45 1.06 4.47
C LEU A 44 -2.14 0.09 3.54
N SER A 45 -3.42 0.31 3.28
CA SER A 45 -4.16 -0.62 2.42
C SER A 45 -5.09 0.13 1.51
N GLY A 46 -5.30 -0.43 0.33
CA GLY A 46 -6.21 0.17 -0.63
C GLY A 46 -6.04 -0.43 -2.00
N MET A 47 -6.82 0.10 -2.93
CA MET A 47 -6.79 -0.37 -4.31
C MET A 47 -5.73 0.42 -5.06
N LEU A 48 -4.77 -0.29 -5.65
CA LEU A 48 -3.67 0.37 -6.34
C LEU A 48 -3.39 -0.36 -7.66
N ASP A 49 -3.24 0.41 -8.73
CA ASP A 49 -2.69 -0.16 -9.94
C ASP A 49 -1.17 -0.07 -9.84
N GLN A 50 -0.48 -0.54 -10.87
CA GLN A 50 0.98 -0.59 -10.82
C GLN A 50 1.61 0.79 -10.68
N ALA A 51 1.08 1.77 -11.39
CA ALA A 51 1.65 3.12 -11.31
C ALA A 51 1.44 3.70 -9.92
N ALA A 52 0.26 3.50 -9.35
CA ALA A 52 -0.02 4.02 -8.02
C ALA A 52 0.84 3.32 -6.98
N LEU A 53 1.06 2.01 -7.15
CA LEU A 53 1.88 1.25 -6.23
C LEU A 53 3.31 1.78 -6.24
N HIS A 54 3.86 2.02 -7.42
CA HIS A 54 5.20 2.59 -7.52
C HIS A 54 5.26 3.97 -6.89
N GLY A 55 4.20 4.75 -7.06
CA GLY A 55 4.15 6.07 -6.43
C GLY A 55 4.21 6.00 -4.92
N VAL A 56 3.54 5.00 -4.36
CA VAL A 56 3.59 4.80 -2.92
C VAL A 56 5.00 4.44 -2.48
N PHE A 57 5.69 3.57 -3.24
CA PHE A 57 7.06 3.21 -2.89
C PHE A 57 7.99 4.42 -2.92
N ILE A 58 7.82 5.27 -3.91
CA ILE A 58 8.64 6.47 -4.00
C ILE A 58 8.40 7.37 -2.79
N LYS A 59 7.15 7.51 -2.39
CA LYS A 59 6.86 8.33 -1.22
C LYS A 59 7.46 7.73 0.05
N ILE A 60 7.33 6.43 0.22
CA ILE A 60 7.88 5.76 1.39
C ILE A 60 9.37 6.04 1.46
N ARG A 61 10.05 5.92 0.34
CA ARG A 61 11.48 6.14 0.30
C ARG A 61 11.82 7.60 0.55
N SER A 62 11.07 8.52 -0.05
CA SER A 62 11.34 9.94 0.11
C SER A 62 11.18 10.40 1.54
N LEU A 63 10.29 9.75 2.26
CA LEU A 63 10.03 10.13 3.64
C LEU A 63 10.93 9.41 4.63
N GLY A 64 11.83 8.57 4.14
CA GLY A 64 12.77 7.87 5.00
C GLY A 64 12.15 6.74 5.79
N LEU A 65 11.03 6.22 5.35
CA LEU A 65 10.37 5.12 6.05
C LEU A 65 10.94 3.80 5.60
N ASN A 66 10.89 2.82 6.50
CA ASN A 66 11.37 1.49 6.17
C ASN A 66 10.21 0.62 5.75
N LEU A 67 10.28 0.13 4.53
CA LEU A 67 9.28 -0.76 3.98
C LEU A 67 9.51 -2.17 4.52
N ILE A 68 8.48 -2.78 5.06
CA ILE A 68 8.59 -4.11 5.60
C ILE A 68 8.05 -5.14 4.62
N SER A 69 6.86 -4.91 4.09
CA SER A 69 6.28 -5.89 3.18
C SER A 69 5.23 -5.24 2.30
N VAL A 70 5.01 -5.86 1.16
CA VAL A 70 3.97 -5.48 0.22
C VAL A 70 3.28 -6.75 -0.21
N ASN A 71 1.99 -6.85 0.03
CA ASN A 71 1.25 -8.06 -0.30
C ASN A 71 -0.07 -7.71 -0.94
N PRO A 72 -0.43 -8.38 -2.03
CA PRO A 72 -1.79 -8.26 -2.51
C PRO A 72 -2.72 -8.93 -1.52
N ILE A 73 -3.88 -8.35 -1.33
CA ILE A 73 -4.86 -8.90 -0.43
C ILE A 73 -5.77 -9.81 -1.23
N GLU A 74 -5.85 -11.06 -0.80
CA GLU A 74 -6.73 -12.00 -1.49
C GLU A 74 -8.12 -11.89 -0.93
N THR A 75 -9.09 -12.00 -1.81
CA THR A 75 -10.47 -11.97 -1.38
C THR A 75 -11.08 -13.34 -1.60
N ALA A 76 -12.19 -13.56 -0.93
CA ALA A 76 -12.85 -14.86 -1.02
C ALA A 76 -13.32 -15.17 -2.42
N GLU A 77 -13.60 -14.15 -3.19
CA GLU A 77 -14.07 -14.40 -4.54
C GLU A 77 -12.98 -14.61 -5.51
N SER A 78 -11.76 -14.48 -5.11
CA SER A 78 -10.69 -14.50 -6.07
C SER A 78 -10.43 -15.87 -6.61
N ASN A 79 -11.12 -16.85 -6.13
CA ASN A 79 -10.88 -18.15 -6.70
C ASN A 79 -11.66 -18.47 -7.93
#